data_b288f73a4b325577420007c6741ea73e
#
_entry.id   b288f73a4b325577420007c6741ea73e
#
_cell.length_a   1.000
_cell.length_b   1.000
_cell.length_c   1.000
_cell.angle_alpha   90.00
_cell.angle_beta   90.00
_cell.angle_gamma   90.00
#
_symmetry.space_group_name_H-M   'P 1'
#
loop_
_entity.id
_entity.type
_entity.pdbx_description
1 polymer ?
#
loop_
_entity_poly.entity_id
_entity_poly.type
_entity_poly.pdbx_seq_one_letter_code
_entity_poly.pdbx_strand_id
1 'polypeptide(L)'
;MGGALQTPPSGSQDGRTAWVVVAAAFVSMFAVFGVVYSFGVFFDPMAREFGTGRGLTSVVFAVTAFLFFVLGAMTGPVADRIGPRRVVLVGAGATGGGLILTAAVPSIWLGYLTFGLGVGLGTACGYVPMVAAVGGWFERRRALAIGIAVSGIGVGTLAVPPAAALLVGALGWRRTYLVFGVAALLLLSACALAATTPPPSPKRTRHLGRVVRTWEFAELYCCGLLSSFALFLAFVHIVPYAIRLGSAPVAAAGLVSVIGVGSTAGRLGLGGAAERLGAVRTFQLSVGILIASYVLWYLAPGYLALAGFALVLGLGYGGWVALSPSVMADLFGWEGLGGSLGLLYTSAGVGALFGPPFAGFLVDATNSYRPAILTALSLAAAAGLAIARLPVCRVTSDAEAEVETRRRVS
;
A
#
# COMPACT_ATOMS: atom_id res chain seq x y z
N MET A 1 -0.67 51.31 -24.50
CA MET A 1 -1.54 50.65 -23.52
C MET A 1 -0.86 49.38 -23.09
N GLY A 2 -0.16 49.42 -21.94
CA GLY A 2 0.62 48.31 -21.43
C GLY A 2 -0.27 47.28 -20.73
N GLY A 3 -0.33 46.07 -21.26
CA GLY A 3 -0.86 44.93 -20.57
C GLY A 3 0.11 44.51 -19.46
N ALA A 4 -0.21 44.82 -18.21
CA ALA A 4 0.51 44.33 -17.06
C ALA A 4 0.41 42.82 -17.04
N LEU A 5 1.52 42.13 -17.28
CA LEU A 5 1.70 40.72 -16.96
C LEU A 5 1.48 40.58 -15.45
N GLN A 6 0.27 40.14 -15.05
CA GLN A 6 0.00 39.73 -13.68
C GLN A 6 0.90 38.52 -13.41
N THR A 7 2.02 38.76 -12.75
CA THR A 7 2.77 37.72 -12.08
C THR A 7 1.82 37.00 -11.12
N PRO A 8 1.65 35.66 -11.24
CA PRO A 8 0.85 34.94 -10.26
C PRO A 8 1.46 35.15 -8.88
N PRO A 9 0.62 35.28 -7.81
CA PRO A 9 1.14 35.46 -6.47
C PRO A 9 2.08 34.28 -6.18
N SER A 10 3.32 34.62 -5.91
CA SER A 10 4.38 33.71 -5.48
C SER A 10 4.08 33.17 -4.07
N GLY A 11 3.02 32.37 -3.94
CA GLY A 11 2.89 31.45 -2.83
C GLY A 11 3.99 30.41 -3.04
N SER A 12 5.04 30.50 -2.25
CA SER A 12 6.29 29.75 -2.40
C SER A 12 5.99 28.24 -2.51
N GLN A 13 5.99 27.73 -3.74
CA GLN A 13 6.19 26.32 -4.00
C GLN A 13 7.43 25.93 -3.19
N ASP A 14 7.39 24.81 -2.46
CA ASP A 14 8.38 24.41 -1.44
C ASP A 14 8.36 25.24 -0.12
N GLY A 15 7.36 26.08 0.14
CA GLY A 15 7.23 26.92 1.35
C GLY A 15 6.73 26.16 2.60
N ARG A 16 6.60 26.88 3.72
CA ARG A 16 6.11 26.32 5.01
C ARG A 16 4.78 25.57 4.87
N THR A 17 3.83 26.09 4.10
CA THR A 17 2.52 25.46 3.85
C THR A 17 2.68 24.09 3.17
N ALA A 18 3.58 23.97 2.20
CA ALA A 18 3.86 22.70 1.52
C ALA A 18 4.37 21.64 2.51
N TRP A 19 5.27 21.99 3.42
CA TRP A 19 5.77 21.07 4.45
C TRP A 19 4.72 20.70 5.50
N VAL A 20 3.77 21.57 5.81
CA VAL A 20 2.60 21.23 6.67
C VAL A 20 1.73 20.19 5.97
N VAL A 21 1.53 20.29 4.65
CA VAL A 21 0.81 19.26 3.88
C VAL A 21 1.56 17.92 3.88
N VAL A 22 2.91 17.92 3.81
CA VAL A 22 3.72 16.71 3.94
C VAL A 22 3.55 16.06 5.30
N ALA A 23 3.61 16.84 6.38
CA ALA A 23 3.40 16.32 7.74
C ALA A 23 1.98 15.74 7.90
N ALA A 24 0.96 16.43 7.40
CA ALA A 24 -0.42 15.93 7.42
C ALA A 24 -0.57 14.64 6.60
N ALA A 25 0.08 14.54 5.44
CA ALA A 25 0.09 13.33 4.62
C ALA A 25 0.77 12.16 5.35
N PHE A 26 1.92 12.40 5.99
CA PHE A 26 2.61 11.42 6.81
C PHE A 26 1.71 10.88 7.93
N VAL A 27 1.08 11.77 8.71
CA VAL A 27 0.18 11.39 9.82
C VAL A 27 -1.06 10.66 9.30
N SER A 28 -1.63 11.10 8.19
CA SER A 28 -2.77 10.43 7.55
C SER A 28 -2.40 8.99 7.16
N MET A 29 -1.27 8.79 6.49
CA MET A 29 -0.80 7.45 6.09
C MET A 29 -0.41 6.58 7.27
N PHE A 30 0.22 7.17 8.29
CA PHE A 30 0.48 6.49 9.57
C PHE A 30 -0.81 5.94 10.18
N ALA A 31 -1.85 6.77 10.27
CA ALA A 31 -3.10 6.39 10.90
C ALA A 31 -3.85 5.30 10.11
N VAL A 32 -4.10 5.53 8.80
CA VAL A 32 -4.91 4.59 8.01
C VAL A 32 -4.22 3.25 7.80
N PHE A 33 -2.92 3.23 7.45
CA PHE A 33 -2.19 1.98 7.23
C PHE A 33 -1.81 1.28 8.53
N GLY A 34 -1.57 2.03 9.60
CA GLY A 34 -1.38 1.46 10.92
C GLY A 34 -2.60 0.66 11.37
N VAL A 35 -3.81 1.20 11.18
CA VAL A 35 -5.08 0.50 11.44
C VAL A 35 -5.22 -0.73 10.54
N VAL A 36 -5.07 -0.58 9.23
CA VAL A 36 -5.24 -1.67 8.26
C VAL A 36 -4.31 -2.84 8.56
N TYR A 37 -3.01 -2.57 8.77
CA TYR A 37 -2.02 -3.63 8.99
C TYR A 37 -2.00 -4.18 10.42
N SER A 38 -2.71 -3.57 11.36
CA SER A 38 -2.95 -4.16 12.70
C SER A 38 -4.06 -5.20 12.72
N PHE A 39 -4.81 -5.40 11.62
CA PHE A 39 -5.94 -6.33 11.58
C PHE A 39 -5.60 -7.74 12.06
N GLY A 40 -4.40 -8.24 11.75
CA GLY A 40 -3.94 -9.57 12.20
C GLY A 40 -3.98 -9.77 13.72
N VAL A 41 -3.86 -8.69 14.52
CA VAL A 41 -3.97 -8.72 15.97
C VAL A 41 -5.42 -8.94 16.44
N PHE A 42 -6.38 -8.38 15.71
CA PHE A 42 -7.82 -8.51 16.01
C PHE A 42 -8.43 -9.80 15.49
N PHE A 43 -7.70 -10.51 14.63
CA PHE A 43 -8.17 -11.69 13.90
C PHE A 43 -8.73 -12.79 14.82
N ASP A 44 -7.88 -13.34 15.70
CA ASP A 44 -8.30 -14.44 16.60
C ASP A 44 -9.34 -14.02 17.65
N PRO A 45 -9.28 -12.81 18.28
CA PRO A 45 -10.34 -12.32 19.15
C PRO A 45 -11.70 -12.23 18.45
N MET A 46 -11.75 -11.71 17.22
CA MET A 46 -12.99 -11.60 16.44
C MET A 46 -13.51 -12.98 16.01
N ALA A 47 -12.63 -13.85 15.51
CA ALA A 47 -12.99 -15.21 15.10
C ALA A 47 -13.63 -16.00 16.25
N ARG A 48 -13.06 -15.91 17.46
CA ARG A 48 -13.59 -16.58 18.66
C ARG A 48 -14.92 -16.04 19.08
N GLU A 49 -15.09 -14.72 19.12
CA GLU A 49 -16.32 -14.10 19.60
C GLU A 49 -17.50 -14.32 18.64
N PHE A 50 -17.25 -14.26 17.34
CA PHE A 50 -18.30 -14.49 16.34
C PHE A 50 -18.49 -15.98 15.98
N GLY A 51 -17.69 -16.89 16.52
CA GLY A 51 -17.73 -18.31 16.18
C GLY A 51 -17.45 -18.59 14.71
N THR A 52 -16.60 -17.78 14.06
CA THR A 52 -16.32 -17.88 12.63
C THR A 52 -14.97 -18.53 12.36
N GLY A 53 -14.89 -19.30 11.25
CA GLY A 53 -13.62 -19.81 10.76
C GLY A 53 -12.67 -18.70 10.26
N ARG A 54 -11.43 -19.08 10.00
CA ARG A 54 -10.39 -18.17 9.51
C ARG A 54 -10.74 -17.57 8.14
N GLY A 55 -11.37 -18.37 7.27
CA GLY A 55 -11.81 -17.94 5.96
C GLY A 55 -12.75 -16.73 6.06
N LEU A 56 -13.85 -16.86 6.80
CA LEU A 56 -14.83 -15.78 6.97
C LEU A 56 -14.22 -14.56 7.69
N THR A 57 -13.40 -14.78 8.72
CA THR A 57 -12.76 -13.66 9.43
C THR A 57 -11.83 -12.87 8.51
N SER A 58 -11.10 -13.53 7.61
CA SER A 58 -10.20 -12.88 6.65
C SER A 58 -10.92 -11.98 5.65
N VAL A 59 -12.21 -12.23 5.37
CA VAL A 59 -13.01 -11.41 4.44
C VAL A 59 -13.10 -9.95 4.91
N VAL A 60 -13.07 -9.69 6.22
CA VAL A 60 -13.07 -8.30 6.76
C VAL A 60 -11.92 -7.49 6.16
N PHE A 61 -10.70 -8.03 6.25
CA PHE A 61 -9.52 -7.39 5.67
C PHE A 61 -9.56 -7.37 4.13
N ALA A 62 -10.00 -8.46 3.53
CA ALA A 62 -10.05 -8.60 2.08
C ALA A 62 -10.94 -7.53 1.44
N VAL A 63 -12.13 -7.27 2.00
CA VAL A 63 -13.03 -6.19 1.57
C VAL A 63 -12.38 -4.83 1.77
N THR A 64 -11.72 -4.60 2.92
CA THR A 64 -11.00 -3.35 3.20
C THR A 64 -9.95 -3.06 2.14
N ALA A 65 -9.08 -4.03 1.87
CA ALA A 65 -7.97 -3.87 0.93
C ALA A 65 -8.48 -3.70 -0.52
N PHE A 66 -9.46 -4.48 -0.93
CA PHE A 66 -10.09 -4.35 -2.24
C PHE A 66 -10.66 -2.96 -2.46
N LEU A 67 -11.48 -2.48 -1.50
CA LEU A 67 -12.12 -1.17 -1.59
C LEU A 67 -11.06 -0.04 -1.56
N PHE A 68 -10.03 -0.17 -0.73
CA PHE A 68 -8.94 0.81 -0.71
C PHE A 68 -8.29 0.97 -2.10
N PHE A 69 -7.96 -0.12 -2.77
CA PHE A 69 -7.30 -0.06 -4.09
C PHE A 69 -8.25 0.42 -5.19
N VAL A 70 -9.48 -0.07 -5.23
CA VAL A 70 -10.46 0.29 -6.26
C VAL A 70 -10.93 1.74 -6.09
N LEU A 71 -11.33 2.12 -4.87
CA LEU A 71 -11.77 3.49 -4.60
C LEU A 71 -10.60 4.48 -4.65
N GLY A 72 -9.38 4.05 -4.37
CA GLY A 72 -8.17 4.86 -4.52
C GLY A 72 -8.02 5.45 -5.92
N ALA A 73 -8.36 4.69 -6.96
CA ALA A 73 -8.37 5.18 -8.34
C ALA A 73 -9.40 6.31 -8.57
N MET A 74 -10.46 6.37 -7.77
CA MET A 74 -11.54 7.36 -7.89
C MET A 74 -11.32 8.58 -7.01
N THR A 75 -10.72 8.40 -5.82
CA THR A 75 -10.56 9.49 -4.83
C THR A 75 -9.63 10.59 -5.29
N GLY A 76 -8.61 10.28 -6.11
CA GLY A 76 -7.75 11.30 -6.73
C GLY A 76 -8.53 12.29 -7.60
N PRO A 77 -9.21 11.84 -8.68
CA PRO A 77 -10.07 12.70 -9.51
C PRO A 77 -11.18 13.44 -8.73
N VAL A 78 -11.72 12.83 -7.68
CA VAL A 78 -12.70 13.49 -6.82
C VAL A 78 -12.05 14.62 -6.03
N ALA A 79 -10.85 14.39 -5.46
CA ALA A 79 -10.10 15.42 -4.75
C ALA A 79 -9.69 16.59 -5.65
N ASP A 80 -9.42 16.33 -6.93
CA ASP A 80 -9.18 17.38 -7.92
C ASP A 80 -10.38 18.30 -8.14
N ARG A 81 -11.61 17.79 -7.96
CA ARG A 81 -12.86 18.55 -8.18
C ARG A 81 -13.33 19.30 -6.95
N ILE A 82 -13.34 18.63 -5.79
CA ILE A 82 -13.93 19.16 -4.55
C ILE A 82 -12.90 19.59 -3.50
N GLY A 83 -11.61 19.39 -3.80
CA GLY A 83 -10.46 19.66 -2.94
C GLY A 83 -10.09 18.50 -2.02
N PRO A 84 -8.80 18.33 -1.69
CA PRO A 84 -8.29 17.23 -0.87
C PRO A 84 -8.87 17.27 0.55
N ARG A 85 -9.08 18.45 1.13
CA ARG A 85 -9.63 18.62 2.48
C ARG A 85 -10.96 17.90 2.68
N ARG A 86 -11.92 18.07 1.73
CA ARG A 86 -13.25 17.47 1.84
C ARG A 86 -13.16 15.94 1.74
N VAL A 87 -12.32 15.44 0.84
CA VAL A 87 -12.14 13.98 0.65
C VAL A 87 -11.52 13.35 1.89
N VAL A 88 -10.49 13.99 2.50
CA VAL A 88 -9.86 13.49 3.72
C VAL A 88 -10.82 13.54 4.92
N LEU A 89 -11.70 14.57 5.00
CA LEU A 89 -12.76 14.61 6.04
C LEU A 89 -13.77 13.46 5.91
N VAL A 90 -14.18 13.13 4.67
CA VAL A 90 -15.01 11.93 4.42
C VAL A 90 -14.25 10.69 4.87
N GLY A 91 -12.95 10.61 4.56
CA GLY A 91 -12.06 9.53 5.02
C GLY A 91 -11.98 9.42 6.54
N ALA A 92 -11.88 10.55 7.24
CA ALA A 92 -11.87 10.61 8.70
C ALA A 92 -13.16 10.04 9.30
N GLY A 93 -14.31 10.48 8.78
CA GLY A 93 -15.61 9.96 9.19
C GLY A 93 -15.78 8.47 8.88
N ALA A 94 -15.36 8.03 7.71
CA ALA A 94 -15.44 6.62 7.29
C ALA A 94 -14.55 5.72 8.15
N THR A 95 -13.26 6.08 8.35
CA THR A 95 -12.34 5.28 9.18
C THR A 95 -12.76 5.31 10.65
N GLY A 96 -12.93 6.50 11.22
CA GLY A 96 -13.27 6.64 12.63
C GLY A 96 -14.64 6.07 12.96
N GLY A 97 -15.66 6.42 12.18
CA GLY A 97 -17.02 5.88 12.32
C GLY A 97 -17.07 4.38 12.07
N GLY A 98 -16.39 3.89 11.04
CA GLY A 98 -16.28 2.47 10.73
C GLY A 98 -15.72 1.66 11.90
N LEU A 99 -14.63 2.12 12.53
CA LEU A 99 -14.03 1.47 13.70
C LEU A 99 -14.93 1.52 14.93
N ILE A 100 -15.53 2.68 15.22
CA ILE A 100 -16.46 2.85 16.34
C ILE A 100 -17.67 1.92 16.18
N LEU A 101 -18.26 1.86 14.98
CA LEU A 101 -19.36 0.95 14.69
C LEU A 101 -18.94 -0.52 14.78
N THR A 102 -17.71 -0.86 14.30
CA THR A 102 -17.18 -2.22 14.41
C THR A 102 -17.06 -2.69 15.86
N ALA A 103 -16.77 -1.78 16.79
CA ALA A 103 -16.74 -2.10 18.21
C ALA A 103 -18.10 -2.57 18.78
N ALA A 104 -19.20 -2.22 18.12
CA ALA A 104 -20.57 -2.53 18.55
C ALA A 104 -21.27 -3.63 17.73
N VAL A 105 -20.64 -4.17 16.68
CA VAL A 105 -21.31 -5.15 15.81
C VAL A 105 -21.62 -6.46 16.54
N PRO A 106 -22.82 -7.03 16.35
CA PRO A 106 -23.19 -8.32 16.92
C PRO A 106 -22.78 -9.51 16.05
N SER A 107 -22.35 -9.30 14.81
CA SER A 107 -21.97 -10.37 13.88
C SER A 107 -20.86 -9.95 12.93
N ILE A 108 -20.11 -10.92 12.41
CA ILE A 108 -19.02 -10.69 11.46
C ILE A 108 -19.51 -10.03 10.15
N TRP A 109 -20.75 -10.32 9.71
CA TRP A 109 -21.34 -9.75 8.50
C TRP A 109 -21.44 -8.23 8.55
N LEU A 110 -21.84 -7.68 9.69
CA LEU A 110 -21.82 -6.24 9.90
C LEU A 110 -20.38 -5.70 10.00
N GLY A 111 -19.43 -6.51 10.46
CA GLY A 111 -17.98 -6.18 10.43
C GLY A 111 -17.48 -5.97 9.00
N TYR A 112 -17.99 -6.68 8.00
CA TYR A 112 -17.61 -6.46 6.59
C TYR A 112 -18.04 -5.07 6.10
N LEU A 113 -19.20 -4.59 6.56
CA LEU A 113 -19.68 -3.26 6.22
C LEU A 113 -18.95 -2.17 7.04
N THR A 114 -18.90 -2.33 8.36
CA THR A 114 -18.38 -1.28 9.25
C THR A 114 -16.86 -1.14 9.14
N PHE A 115 -16.11 -2.22 9.28
CA PHE A 115 -14.66 -2.21 9.10
C PHE A 115 -14.29 -2.25 7.61
N GLY A 116 -14.83 -3.22 6.86
CA GLY A 116 -14.47 -3.43 5.45
C GLY A 116 -14.70 -2.18 4.61
N LEU A 117 -15.95 -1.69 4.56
CA LEU A 117 -16.28 -0.48 3.80
C LEU A 117 -15.75 0.79 4.48
N GLY A 118 -15.92 0.94 5.79
CA GLY A 118 -15.53 2.15 6.52
C GLY A 118 -14.03 2.41 6.44
N VAL A 119 -13.21 1.44 6.85
CA VAL A 119 -11.75 1.58 6.83
C VAL A 119 -11.21 1.55 5.40
N GLY A 120 -11.80 0.75 4.49
CA GLY A 120 -11.39 0.71 3.09
C GLY A 120 -11.59 2.05 2.36
N LEU A 121 -12.78 2.64 2.47
CA LEU A 121 -13.08 3.98 1.95
C LEU A 121 -12.20 5.04 2.62
N GLY A 122 -12.06 4.96 3.94
CA GLY A 122 -11.25 5.89 4.70
C GLY A 122 -9.79 5.88 4.28
N THR A 123 -9.21 4.70 4.05
CA THR A 123 -7.83 4.53 3.57
C THR A 123 -7.65 5.09 2.15
N ALA A 124 -8.60 4.84 1.25
CA ALA A 124 -8.59 5.41 -0.09
C ALA A 124 -8.58 6.94 -0.07
N CYS A 125 -9.40 7.55 0.81
CA CYS A 125 -9.50 8.99 0.98
C CYS A 125 -8.27 9.60 1.69
N GLY A 126 -7.64 8.86 2.59
CA GLY A 126 -6.47 9.32 3.36
C GLY A 126 -5.13 9.16 2.65
N TYR A 127 -5.05 8.35 1.60
CA TYR A 127 -3.81 8.05 0.88
C TYR A 127 -3.68 8.82 -0.43
N VAL A 128 -4.50 8.48 -1.43
CA VAL A 128 -4.33 8.98 -2.80
C VAL A 128 -4.44 10.52 -2.90
N PRO A 129 -5.45 11.17 -2.29
CA PRO A 129 -5.56 12.62 -2.33
C PRO A 129 -4.40 13.33 -1.64
N MET A 130 -3.86 12.76 -0.56
CA MET A 130 -2.75 13.35 0.16
C MET A 130 -1.44 13.24 -0.61
N VAL A 131 -1.16 12.10 -1.28
CA VAL A 131 0.00 11.97 -2.18
C VAL A 131 -0.11 12.96 -3.32
N ALA A 132 -1.28 13.10 -3.93
CA ALA A 132 -1.52 14.04 -5.02
C ALA A 132 -1.34 15.50 -4.57
N ALA A 133 -1.85 15.85 -3.38
CA ALA A 133 -1.67 17.18 -2.81
C ALA A 133 -0.19 17.50 -2.58
N VAL A 134 0.57 16.60 -1.92
CA VAL A 134 2.02 16.76 -1.73
C VAL A 134 2.72 16.93 -3.08
N GLY A 135 2.43 16.06 -4.06
CA GLY A 135 3.03 16.13 -5.39
C GLY A 135 2.74 17.44 -6.14
N GLY A 136 1.60 18.09 -5.88
CA GLY A 136 1.21 19.36 -6.49
C GLY A 136 1.84 20.60 -5.83
N TRP A 137 2.24 20.50 -4.54
CA TRP A 137 2.87 21.60 -3.80
C TRP A 137 4.39 21.73 -4.05
N PHE A 138 5.05 20.68 -4.60
CA PHE A 138 6.49 20.68 -4.78
C PHE A 138 6.89 20.54 -6.25
N GLU A 139 7.89 21.32 -6.67
CA GLU A 139 8.53 21.22 -7.98
C GLU A 139 9.93 20.62 -7.87
N ARG A 140 10.82 21.23 -7.10
CA ARG A 140 12.24 20.82 -6.99
C ARG A 140 12.44 19.61 -6.08
N ARG A 141 11.71 19.54 -4.95
CA ARG A 141 11.87 18.49 -3.92
C ARG A 141 10.73 17.48 -3.88
N ARG A 142 10.01 17.34 -5.01
CA ARG A 142 8.79 16.52 -5.11
C ARG A 142 9.00 15.08 -4.65
N ALA A 143 10.07 14.42 -5.13
CA ALA A 143 10.37 13.03 -4.78
C ALA A 143 10.64 12.87 -3.27
N LEU A 144 11.43 13.79 -2.69
CA LEU A 144 11.72 13.80 -1.26
C LEU A 144 10.44 14.02 -0.43
N ALA A 145 9.62 15.00 -0.80
CA ALA A 145 8.38 15.32 -0.10
C ALA A 145 7.39 14.15 -0.11
N ILE A 146 7.19 13.50 -1.28
CA ILE A 146 6.36 12.30 -1.40
C ILE A 146 6.98 11.14 -0.59
N GLY A 147 8.30 10.96 -0.66
CA GLY A 147 9.00 9.92 0.12
C GLY A 147 8.78 10.07 1.62
N ILE A 148 8.90 11.29 2.16
CA ILE A 148 8.63 11.58 3.57
C ILE A 148 7.15 11.31 3.91
N ALA A 149 6.21 11.79 3.10
CA ALA A 149 4.79 11.55 3.32
C ALA A 149 4.47 10.04 3.36
N VAL A 150 4.94 9.28 2.37
CA VAL A 150 4.68 7.83 2.24
C VAL A 150 5.41 7.01 3.30
N SER A 151 6.50 7.52 3.91
CA SER A 151 7.17 6.84 5.03
C SER A 151 6.26 6.69 6.26
N GLY A 152 5.18 7.51 6.36
CA GLY A 152 4.12 7.34 7.35
C GLY A 152 3.50 5.93 7.32
N ILE A 153 3.40 5.28 6.14
CA ILE A 153 2.96 3.88 6.02
C ILE A 153 3.89 2.96 6.82
N GLY A 154 5.20 3.10 6.61
CA GLY A 154 6.19 2.25 7.28
C GLY A 154 6.19 2.45 8.81
N VAL A 155 6.13 3.71 9.27
CA VAL A 155 6.07 4.01 10.70
C VAL A 155 4.75 3.54 11.33
N GLY A 156 3.62 3.66 10.61
CA GLY A 156 2.33 3.12 11.04
C GLY A 156 2.37 1.59 11.17
N THR A 157 2.91 0.91 10.17
CA THR A 157 3.08 -0.56 10.18
C THR A 157 4.04 -1.02 11.28
N LEU A 158 5.06 -0.21 11.61
CA LEU A 158 6.00 -0.49 12.68
C LEU A 158 5.37 -0.36 14.06
N ALA A 159 4.64 0.73 14.31
CA ALA A 159 4.23 1.13 15.66
C ALA A 159 2.83 0.63 16.06
N VAL A 160 1.87 0.63 15.12
CA VAL A 160 0.46 0.39 15.47
C VAL A 160 0.15 -1.08 15.79
N PRO A 161 0.66 -2.11 15.09
CA PRO A 161 0.34 -3.50 15.42
C PRO A 161 0.79 -3.92 16.85
N PRO A 162 2.01 -3.64 17.31
CA PRO A 162 2.38 -3.92 18.71
C PRO A 162 1.54 -3.13 19.72
N ALA A 163 1.26 -1.85 19.44
CA ALA A 163 0.37 -1.04 20.29
C ALA A 163 -1.05 -1.62 20.34
N ALA A 164 -1.57 -2.09 19.19
CA ALA A 164 -2.85 -2.79 19.13
C ALA A 164 -2.85 -4.05 20.00
N ALA A 165 -1.78 -4.86 19.96
CA ALA A 165 -1.67 -6.08 20.76
C ALA A 165 -1.69 -5.78 22.27
N LEU A 166 -0.98 -4.74 22.71
CA LEU A 166 -0.99 -4.27 24.10
C LEU A 166 -2.39 -3.81 24.52
N LEU A 167 -3.04 -2.99 23.69
CA LEU A 167 -4.39 -2.49 23.97
C LEU A 167 -5.44 -3.59 23.97
N VAL A 168 -5.38 -4.53 23.03
CA VAL A 168 -6.28 -5.70 22.98
C VAL A 168 -6.10 -6.55 24.23
N GLY A 169 -4.86 -6.75 24.69
CA GLY A 169 -4.59 -7.47 25.92
C GLY A 169 -5.15 -6.79 27.18
N ALA A 170 -5.11 -5.45 27.23
CA ALA A 170 -5.56 -4.67 28.39
C ALA A 170 -7.07 -4.36 28.39
N LEU A 171 -7.64 -4.04 27.23
CA LEU A 171 -9.00 -3.49 27.10
C LEU A 171 -9.97 -4.44 26.39
N GLY A 172 -9.46 -5.45 25.69
CA GLY A 172 -10.20 -6.24 24.73
C GLY A 172 -10.32 -5.55 23.36
N TRP A 173 -10.62 -6.34 22.30
CA TRP A 173 -10.60 -5.85 20.92
C TRP A 173 -11.66 -4.77 20.62
N ARG A 174 -12.85 -4.85 21.23
CA ARG A 174 -13.94 -3.88 21.00
C ARG A 174 -13.57 -2.48 21.50
N ARG A 175 -13.07 -2.39 22.74
CA ARG A 175 -12.63 -1.10 23.31
C ARG A 175 -11.39 -0.55 22.60
N THR A 176 -10.52 -1.42 22.11
CA THR A 176 -9.37 -1.01 21.28
C THR A 176 -9.83 -0.39 19.97
N TYR A 177 -10.86 -0.92 19.31
CA TYR A 177 -11.43 -0.29 18.12
C TYR A 177 -12.11 1.04 18.42
N LEU A 178 -12.74 1.21 19.59
CA LEU A 178 -13.27 2.53 20.01
C LEU A 178 -12.13 3.54 20.15
N VAL A 179 -11.03 3.18 20.81
CA VAL A 179 -9.85 4.05 20.96
C VAL A 179 -9.26 4.40 19.59
N PHE A 180 -9.07 3.41 18.73
CA PHE A 180 -8.56 3.64 17.38
C PHE A 180 -9.50 4.48 16.54
N GLY A 181 -10.82 4.27 16.66
CA GLY A 181 -11.83 5.02 15.93
C GLY A 181 -11.85 6.49 16.30
N VAL A 182 -11.82 6.80 17.59
CA VAL A 182 -11.74 8.19 18.08
C VAL A 182 -10.41 8.83 17.68
N ALA A 183 -9.29 8.12 17.86
CA ALA A 183 -7.97 8.62 17.48
C ALA A 183 -7.89 8.89 15.97
N ALA A 184 -8.37 7.96 15.13
CA ALA A 184 -8.39 8.13 13.68
C ALA A 184 -9.27 9.31 13.25
N LEU A 185 -10.47 9.45 13.86
CA LEU A 185 -11.37 10.58 13.57
C LEU A 185 -10.68 11.91 13.87
N LEU A 186 -10.06 12.05 15.04
CA LEU A 186 -9.38 13.29 15.44
C LEU A 186 -8.14 13.57 14.57
N LEU A 187 -7.26 12.57 14.41
CA LEU A 187 -6.02 12.74 13.63
C LEU A 187 -6.29 13.04 12.16
N LEU A 188 -7.18 12.28 11.51
CA LEU A 188 -7.49 12.50 10.09
C LEU A 188 -8.27 13.80 9.87
N SER A 189 -9.12 14.23 10.81
CA SER A 189 -9.77 15.54 10.75
C SER A 189 -8.76 16.67 10.87
N ALA A 190 -7.77 16.57 11.76
CA ALA A 190 -6.67 17.51 11.86
C ALA A 190 -5.82 17.53 10.55
N CYS A 191 -5.52 16.37 9.98
CA CYS A 191 -4.84 16.27 8.68
C CYS A 191 -5.65 16.95 7.56
N ALA A 192 -6.97 16.78 7.57
CA ALA A 192 -7.85 17.41 6.59
C ALA A 192 -7.83 18.93 6.68
N LEU A 193 -7.73 19.50 7.89
CA LEU A 193 -7.60 20.95 8.07
C LEU A 193 -6.31 21.49 7.44
N ALA A 194 -5.24 20.70 7.48
CA ALA A 194 -3.94 21.03 6.90
C ALA A 194 -3.85 20.72 5.39
N ALA A 195 -4.76 19.90 4.85
CA ALA A 195 -4.78 19.50 3.43
C ALA A 195 -5.30 20.65 2.56
N THR A 196 -4.39 21.53 2.11
CA THR A 196 -4.69 22.62 1.20
C THR A 196 -4.59 22.19 -0.26
N THR A 197 -5.42 22.81 -1.13
CA THR A 197 -5.41 22.52 -2.57
C THR A 197 -4.12 23.05 -3.18
N PRO A 198 -3.36 22.22 -3.94
CA PRO A 198 -2.17 22.68 -4.62
C PRO A 198 -2.52 23.62 -5.79
N PRO A 199 -1.56 24.42 -6.29
CA PRO A 199 -1.73 25.24 -7.48
C PRO A 199 -2.19 24.41 -8.68
N PRO A 200 -3.01 24.99 -9.60
CA PRO A 200 -3.47 24.28 -10.78
C PRO A 200 -2.30 23.83 -11.64
N SER A 201 -2.24 22.54 -11.97
CA SER A 201 -1.27 21.99 -12.92
C SER A 201 -1.96 21.57 -14.21
N PRO A 202 -1.34 21.76 -15.38
CA PRO A 202 -1.94 21.34 -16.65
C PRO A 202 -2.21 19.85 -16.66
N LYS A 203 -3.49 19.48 -16.86
CA LYS A 203 -3.91 18.06 -16.96
C LYS A 203 -3.51 17.54 -18.33
N ARG A 204 -2.57 16.62 -18.37
CA ARG A 204 -2.27 15.84 -19.58
C ARG A 204 -3.07 14.52 -19.53
N THR A 205 -4.04 14.40 -20.43
CA THR A 205 -4.83 13.16 -20.62
C THR A 205 -4.22 12.35 -21.74
N ARG A 206 -3.90 11.09 -21.48
CA ARG A 206 -3.52 10.13 -22.50
C ARG A 206 -4.52 8.97 -22.58
N HIS A 207 -4.56 8.32 -23.75
CA HIS A 207 -5.47 7.21 -24.02
C HIS A 207 -5.14 5.96 -23.20
N LEU A 208 -5.73 5.83 -22.01
CA LEU A 208 -5.65 4.64 -21.13
C LEU A 208 -5.93 3.35 -21.94
N GLY A 209 -6.88 3.40 -22.89
CA GLY A 209 -7.29 2.24 -23.66
C GLY A 209 -6.18 1.61 -24.52
N ARG A 210 -5.11 2.35 -24.86
CA ARG A 210 -3.99 1.79 -25.61
C ARG A 210 -3.05 1.00 -24.71
N VAL A 211 -2.76 1.52 -23.51
CA VAL A 211 -1.87 0.87 -22.52
C VAL A 211 -2.45 -0.47 -22.07
N VAL A 212 -3.75 -0.52 -21.76
CA VAL A 212 -4.44 -1.72 -21.25
C VAL A 212 -4.45 -2.89 -22.22
N ARG A 213 -4.29 -2.61 -23.52
CA ARG A 213 -4.31 -3.64 -24.57
C ARG A 213 -2.92 -4.20 -24.91
N THR A 214 -1.88 -3.75 -24.23
CA THR A 214 -0.52 -4.25 -24.43
C THR A 214 -0.28 -5.51 -23.60
N TRP A 215 0.60 -6.37 -24.11
CA TRP A 215 0.97 -7.60 -23.42
C TRP A 215 1.77 -7.32 -22.16
N GLU A 216 2.64 -6.33 -22.19
CA GLU A 216 3.46 -5.88 -21.06
C GLU A 216 2.59 -5.41 -19.87
N PHE A 217 1.48 -4.72 -20.17
CA PHE A 217 0.52 -4.35 -19.13
C PHE A 217 -0.17 -5.57 -18.54
N ALA A 218 -0.55 -6.54 -19.36
CA ALA A 218 -1.16 -7.78 -18.88
C ALA A 218 -0.20 -8.58 -18.00
N GLU A 219 1.09 -8.66 -18.34
CA GLU A 219 2.14 -9.30 -17.54
C GLU A 219 2.32 -8.60 -16.17
N LEU A 220 2.40 -7.25 -16.17
CA LEU A 220 2.47 -6.47 -14.93
C LEU A 220 1.22 -6.61 -14.07
N TYR A 221 0.04 -6.61 -14.68
CA TYR A 221 -1.23 -6.79 -13.99
C TYR A 221 -1.31 -8.19 -13.35
N CYS A 222 -0.95 -9.22 -14.09
CA CYS A 222 -0.89 -10.60 -13.60
C CYS A 222 0.12 -10.74 -12.45
N CYS A 223 1.33 -10.18 -12.61
CA CYS A 223 2.33 -10.13 -11.54
C CYS A 223 1.78 -9.40 -10.29
N GLY A 224 1.15 -8.26 -10.46
CA GLY A 224 0.55 -7.49 -9.38
C GLY A 224 -0.52 -8.28 -8.64
N LEU A 225 -1.40 -8.97 -9.36
CA LEU A 225 -2.47 -9.81 -8.80
C LEU A 225 -1.90 -10.97 -7.98
N LEU A 226 -0.99 -11.75 -8.58
CA LEU A 226 -0.43 -12.94 -7.95
C LEU A 226 0.47 -12.61 -6.76
N SER A 227 1.33 -11.59 -6.89
CA SER A 227 2.18 -11.12 -5.79
C SER A 227 1.34 -10.58 -4.64
N SER A 228 0.27 -9.82 -4.93
CA SER A 228 -0.59 -9.25 -3.88
C SER A 228 -1.45 -10.30 -3.21
N PHE A 229 -1.91 -11.33 -3.92
CA PHE A 229 -2.57 -12.47 -3.32
C PHE A 229 -1.68 -13.09 -2.23
N ALA A 230 -0.43 -13.42 -2.57
CA ALA A 230 0.53 -13.98 -1.63
C ALA A 230 0.83 -13.00 -0.49
N LEU A 231 1.12 -11.74 -0.80
CA LEU A 231 1.49 -10.70 0.16
C LEU A 231 0.42 -10.48 1.23
N PHE A 232 -0.84 -10.28 0.84
CA PHE A 232 -1.91 -10.00 1.80
C PHE A 232 -2.33 -11.23 2.58
N LEU A 233 -2.15 -12.44 2.02
CA LEU A 233 -2.22 -13.68 2.79
C LEU A 233 -1.24 -13.64 3.97
N ALA A 234 0.01 -13.23 3.74
CA ALA A 234 1.01 -13.12 4.79
C ALA A 234 0.65 -12.05 5.83
N PHE A 235 0.23 -10.86 5.41
CA PHE A 235 -0.13 -9.78 6.34
C PHE A 235 -1.27 -10.16 7.31
N VAL A 236 -2.26 -10.92 6.85
CA VAL A 236 -3.40 -11.32 7.68
C VAL A 236 -3.07 -12.50 8.58
N HIS A 237 -2.32 -13.48 8.06
CA HIS A 237 -2.16 -14.77 8.73
C HIS A 237 -0.85 -14.92 9.52
N ILE A 238 0.13 -14.00 9.37
CA ILE A 238 1.42 -14.11 10.09
C ILE A 238 1.26 -14.05 11.61
N VAL A 239 0.38 -13.16 12.11
CA VAL A 239 0.13 -12.99 13.55
C VAL A 239 -0.56 -14.23 14.14
N PRO A 240 -1.73 -14.67 13.63
CA PRO A 240 -2.37 -15.88 14.15
C PRO A 240 -1.52 -17.14 13.93
N TYR A 241 -0.69 -17.21 12.89
CA TYR A 241 0.26 -18.30 12.69
C TYR A 241 1.34 -18.33 13.77
N ALA A 242 1.96 -17.17 14.08
CA ALA A 242 2.98 -17.07 15.12
C ALA A 242 2.42 -17.40 16.52
N ILE A 243 1.19 -16.95 16.82
CA ILE A 243 0.49 -17.30 18.08
C ILE A 243 0.27 -18.82 18.16
N ARG A 244 -0.14 -19.46 17.07
CA ARG A 244 -0.31 -20.92 17.00
C ARG A 244 1.00 -21.67 17.24
N LEU A 245 2.16 -21.09 16.90
CA LEU A 245 3.48 -21.63 17.19
C LEU A 245 3.95 -21.32 18.64
N GLY A 246 3.09 -20.73 19.48
CA GLY A 246 3.39 -20.41 20.88
C GLY A 246 4.00 -19.04 21.13
N SER A 247 4.05 -18.16 20.14
CA SER A 247 4.54 -16.78 20.34
C SER A 247 3.57 -15.94 21.15
N ALA A 248 4.08 -15.09 22.03
CA ALA A 248 3.27 -14.11 22.74
C ALA A 248 2.61 -13.12 21.74
N PRO A 249 1.37 -12.66 22.00
CA PRO A 249 0.61 -11.81 21.06
C PRO A 249 1.37 -10.55 20.62
N VAL A 250 2.08 -9.88 21.52
CA VAL A 250 2.88 -8.68 21.20
C VAL A 250 4.07 -9.03 20.30
N ALA A 251 4.75 -10.15 20.57
CA ALA A 251 5.84 -10.62 19.72
C ALA A 251 5.31 -11.00 18.31
N ALA A 252 4.19 -11.71 18.23
CA ALA A 252 3.55 -12.05 16.97
C ALA A 252 3.19 -10.78 16.15
N ALA A 253 2.61 -9.75 16.80
CA ALA A 253 2.32 -8.46 16.18
C ALA A 253 3.60 -7.75 15.71
N GLY A 254 4.72 -7.91 16.44
CA GLY A 254 6.04 -7.40 16.08
C GLY A 254 6.55 -7.90 14.72
N LEU A 255 6.09 -9.07 14.23
CA LEU A 255 6.44 -9.55 12.90
C LEU A 255 5.92 -8.62 11.79
N VAL A 256 4.76 -8.02 11.98
CA VAL A 256 4.23 -7.00 11.05
C VAL A 256 5.11 -5.75 11.06
N SER A 257 5.62 -5.37 12.25
CA SER A 257 6.61 -4.29 12.36
C SER A 257 7.89 -4.60 11.59
N VAL A 258 8.38 -5.83 11.66
CA VAL A 258 9.55 -6.28 10.89
C VAL A 258 9.31 -6.19 9.38
N ILE A 259 8.09 -6.53 8.90
CA ILE A 259 7.70 -6.30 7.50
C ILE A 259 7.79 -4.79 7.16
N GLY A 260 7.33 -3.91 8.05
CA GLY A 260 7.42 -2.45 7.88
C GLY A 260 8.86 -1.94 7.74
N VAL A 261 9.77 -2.43 8.59
CA VAL A 261 11.22 -2.12 8.52
C VAL A 261 11.79 -2.60 7.18
N GLY A 262 11.54 -3.87 6.82
CA GLY A 262 11.97 -4.44 5.56
C GLY A 262 11.45 -3.64 4.36
N SER A 263 10.17 -3.23 4.40
CA SER A 263 9.54 -2.44 3.34
C SER A 263 10.19 -1.07 3.16
N THR A 264 10.55 -0.41 4.24
CA THR A 264 11.28 0.87 4.19
C THR A 264 12.67 0.67 3.59
N ALA A 265 13.39 -0.35 4.04
CA ALA A 265 14.71 -0.70 3.50
C ALA A 265 14.64 -1.06 2.01
N GLY A 266 13.60 -1.82 1.60
CA GLY A 266 13.36 -2.19 0.20
C GLY A 266 13.09 -0.98 -0.70
N ARG A 267 12.26 -0.03 -0.25
CA ARG A 267 11.98 1.22 -0.99
C ARG A 267 13.24 2.03 -1.23
N LEU A 268 14.07 2.19 -0.22
CA LEU A 268 15.30 2.98 -0.31
C LEU A 268 16.40 2.22 -1.07
N GLY A 269 16.66 0.96 -0.71
CA GLY A 269 17.74 0.17 -1.27
C GLY A 269 17.47 -0.25 -2.73
N LEU A 270 16.32 -0.85 -3.02
CA LEU A 270 15.96 -1.25 -4.38
C LEU A 270 15.61 -0.03 -5.26
N GLY A 271 15.00 1.01 -4.69
CA GLY A 271 14.80 2.28 -5.39
C GLY A 271 16.11 2.89 -5.86
N GLY A 272 17.12 2.96 -4.99
CA GLY A 272 18.46 3.42 -5.35
C GLY A 272 19.22 2.47 -6.30
N ALA A 273 19.02 1.16 -6.17
CA ALA A 273 19.61 0.18 -7.09
C ALA A 273 19.08 0.31 -8.53
N ALA A 274 17.84 0.78 -8.67
CA ALA A 274 17.21 0.98 -9.98
C ALA A 274 17.93 2.04 -10.83
N GLU A 275 18.59 3.01 -10.22
CA GLU A 275 19.39 4.00 -10.95
C GLU A 275 20.58 3.37 -11.70
N ARG A 276 21.09 2.24 -11.20
CA ARG A 276 22.24 1.52 -11.80
C ARG A 276 21.82 0.32 -12.63
N LEU A 277 20.82 -0.43 -12.19
CA LEU A 277 20.39 -1.69 -12.81
C LEU A 277 19.23 -1.51 -13.80
N GLY A 278 18.57 -0.35 -13.77
CA GLY A 278 17.32 -0.09 -14.47
C GLY A 278 16.09 -0.56 -13.67
N ALA A 279 14.94 0.11 -13.89
CA ALA A 279 13.75 -0.13 -13.08
C ALA A 279 13.19 -1.56 -13.29
N VAL A 280 13.11 -2.06 -14.52
CA VAL A 280 12.56 -3.39 -14.82
C VAL A 280 13.36 -4.51 -14.16
N ARG A 281 14.70 -4.51 -14.26
CA ARG A 281 15.55 -5.53 -13.63
C ARG A 281 15.43 -5.52 -12.12
N THR A 282 15.43 -4.31 -11.52
CA THR A 282 15.31 -4.18 -10.08
C THR A 282 13.92 -4.59 -9.59
N PHE A 283 12.89 -4.37 -10.40
CA PHE A 283 11.54 -4.86 -10.12
C PHE A 283 11.48 -6.40 -10.17
N GLN A 284 12.10 -7.04 -11.16
CA GLN A 284 12.23 -8.50 -11.23
C GLN A 284 12.98 -9.04 -10.01
N LEU A 285 14.05 -8.36 -9.58
CA LEU A 285 14.78 -8.71 -8.36
C LEU A 285 13.87 -8.61 -7.11
N SER A 286 13.04 -7.56 -7.00
CA SER A 286 12.12 -7.41 -5.86
C SER A 286 11.09 -8.54 -5.77
N VAL A 287 10.58 -9.01 -6.92
CA VAL A 287 9.70 -10.19 -6.98
C VAL A 287 10.47 -11.48 -6.65
N GLY A 288 11.72 -11.61 -7.08
CA GLY A 288 12.60 -12.72 -6.68
C GLY A 288 12.83 -12.77 -5.16
N ILE A 289 13.00 -11.62 -4.52
CA ILE A 289 13.10 -11.51 -3.05
C ILE A 289 11.76 -11.93 -2.38
N LEU A 290 10.62 -11.55 -2.96
CA LEU A 290 9.30 -12.03 -2.49
C LEU A 290 9.20 -13.55 -2.55
N ILE A 291 9.60 -14.17 -3.65
CA ILE A 291 9.60 -15.64 -3.79
C ILE A 291 10.49 -16.28 -2.72
N ALA A 292 11.71 -15.78 -2.55
CA ALA A 292 12.65 -16.29 -1.55
C ALA A 292 12.09 -16.18 -0.12
N SER A 293 11.31 -15.13 0.18
CA SER A 293 10.67 -14.99 1.48
C SER A 293 9.71 -16.15 1.80
N TYR A 294 8.90 -16.59 0.84
CA TYR A 294 7.97 -17.70 1.08
C TYR A 294 8.67 -19.04 1.27
N VAL A 295 9.84 -19.25 0.66
CA VAL A 295 10.70 -20.40 0.96
C VAL A 295 11.14 -20.36 2.42
N LEU A 296 11.58 -19.18 2.90
CA LEU A 296 11.92 -18.97 4.30
C LEU A 296 10.73 -19.26 5.22
N TRP A 297 9.51 -18.80 4.87
CA TRP A 297 8.32 -19.08 5.67
C TRP A 297 8.02 -20.57 5.76
N TYR A 298 8.07 -21.27 4.62
CA TYR A 298 7.82 -22.70 4.58
C TYR A 298 8.79 -23.51 5.46
N LEU A 299 10.05 -23.07 5.50
CA LEU A 299 11.13 -23.71 6.26
C LEU A 299 11.24 -23.20 7.71
N ALA A 300 10.45 -22.19 8.12
CA ALA A 300 10.60 -21.51 9.40
C ALA A 300 10.25 -22.42 10.59
N PRO A 301 11.22 -22.81 11.44
CA PRO A 301 10.97 -23.68 12.59
C PRO A 301 10.47 -22.91 13.82
N GLY A 302 10.50 -21.58 13.83
CA GLY A 302 10.12 -20.77 14.98
C GLY A 302 10.16 -19.27 14.73
N TYR A 303 9.98 -18.48 15.79
CA TYR A 303 9.79 -17.04 15.72
C TYR A 303 10.92 -16.28 15.01
N LEU A 304 12.19 -16.61 15.28
CA LEU A 304 13.32 -15.90 14.68
C LEU A 304 13.38 -16.10 13.15
N ALA A 305 13.08 -17.32 12.68
CA ALA A 305 12.99 -17.60 11.24
C ALA A 305 11.79 -16.87 10.61
N LEU A 306 10.66 -16.75 11.33
CA LEU A 306 9.53 -15.93 10.90
C LEU A 306 9.88 -14.44 10.83
N ALA A 307 10.72 -13.94 11.73
CA ALA A 307 11.22 -12.57 11.66
C ALA A 307 12.12 -12.37 10.44
N GLY A 308 12.97 -13.36 10.11
CA GLY A 308 13.73 -13.39 8.85
C GLY A 308 12.82 -13.38 7.62
N PHE A 309 11.81 -14.23 7.60
CA PHE A 309 10.77 -14.19 6.56
C PHE A 309 10.12 -12.80 6.44
N ALA A 310 9.67 -12.23 7.56
CA ALA A 310 8.99 -10.94 7.58
C ALA A 310 9.88 -9.80 7.05
N LEU A 311 11.16 -9.80 7.40
CA LEU A 311 12.14 -8.83 6.90
C LEU A 311 12.33 -8.94 5.38
N VAL A 312 12.54 -10.15 4.88
CA VAL A 312 12.77 -10.42 3.43
C VAL A 312 11.48 -10.13 2.63
N LEU A 313 10.30 -10.53 3.16
CA LEU A 313 9.01 -10.19 2.56
C LEU A 313 8.85 -8.67 2.44
N GLY A 314 9.14 -7.95 3.54
CA GLY A 314 9.09 -6.49 3.56
C GLY A 314 10.00 -5.87 2.50
N LEU A 315 11.24 -6.34 2.40
CA LEU A 315 12.23 -5.85 1.44
C LEU A 315 11.73 -5.97 -0.01
N GLY A 316 11.23 -7.15 -0.40
CA GLY A 316 10.65 -7.39 -1.72
C GLY A 316 9.40 -6.53 -1.96
N TYR A 317 8.47 -6.48 -0.98
CA TYR A 317 7.27 -5.64 -1.06
C TYR A 317 7.60 -4.15 -1.21
N GLY A 318 8.56 -3.65 -0.44
CA GLY A 318 9.00 -2.26 -0.52
C GLY A 318 9.54 -1.90 -1.90
N GLY A 319 10.38 -2.76 -2.49
CA GLY A 319 10.87 -2.61 -3.85
C GLY A 319 9.76 -2.64 -4.89
N TRP A 320 8.82 -3.60 -4.78
CA TRP A 320 7.68 -3.70 -5.68
C TRP A 320 6.86 -2.40 -5.72
N VAL A 321 6.52 -1.83 -4.55
CA VAL A 321 5.76 -0.58 -4.46
C VAL A 321 6.53 0.62 -5.01
N ALA A 322 7.82 0.74 -4.68
CA ALA A 322 8.64 1.87 -5.10
C ALA A 322 8.93 1.88 -6.60
N LEU A 323 9.10 0.70 -7.20
CA LEU A 323 9.50 0.56 -8.59
C LEU A 323 8.33 0.50 -9.57
N SER A 324 7.12 0.14 -9.14
CA SER A 324 5.95 0.07 -10.02
C SER A 324 5.71 1.33 -10.85
N PRO A 325 5.81 2.57 -10.31
CA PRO A 325 5.67 3.78 -11.12
C PRO A 325 6.79 3.95 -12.16
N SER A 326 8.03 3.59 -11.79
CA SER A 326 9.18 3.73 -12.69
C SER A 326 9.11 2.72 -13.84
N VAL A 327 8.75 1.46 -13.56
CA VAL A 327 8.54 0.44 -14.59
C VAL A 327 7.41 0.84 -15.55
N MET A 328 6.30 1.36 -15.01
CA MET A 328 5.19 1.86 -15.83
C MET A 328 5.62 3.05 -16.71
N ALA A 329 6.45 3.94 -16.17
CA ALA A 329 6.98 5.08 -16.91
C ALA A 329 7.97 4.65 -18.02
N ASP A 330 8.84 3.68 -17.75
CA ASP A 330 9.80 3.14 -18.71
C ASP A 330 9.09 2.42 -19.88
N LEU A 331 8.03 1.66 -19.60
CA LEU A 331 7.31 0.89 -20.63
C LEU A 331 6.27 1.72 -21.39
N PHE A 332 5.60 2.66 -20.73
CA PHE A 332 4.43 3.35 -21.30
C PHE A 332 4.57 4.87 -21.35
N GLY A 333 5.66 5.41 -20.82
CA GLY A 333 5.93 6.85 -20.74
C GLY A 333 5.24 7.53 -19.56
N TRP A 334 5.66 8.77 -19.30
CA TRP A 334 5.18 9.57 -18.16
C TRP A 334 3.77 10.15 -18.34
N GLU A 335 3.30 10.24 -19.59
CA GLU A 335 1.99 10.81 -19.89
C GLU A 335 0.86 9.85 -19.50
N GLY A 336 -0.07 10.33 -18.66
CA GLY A 336 -1.20 9.53 -18.17
C GLY A 336 -0.81 8.43 -17.17
N LEU A 337 0.41 8.49 -16.62
CA LEU A 337 0.94 7.51 -15.67
C LEU A 337 0.00 7.28 -14.48
N GLY A 338 -0.60 8.34 -13.92
CA GLY A 338 -1.50 8.21 -12.77
C GLY A 338 -2.71 7.32 -13.03
N GLY A 339 -3.30 7.41 -14.24
CA GLY A 339 -4.44 6.58 -14.62
C GLY A 339 -4.06 5.11 -14.86
N SER A 340 -2.95 4.87 -15.57
CA SER A 340 -2.47 3.51 -15.85
C SER A 340 -1.95 2.81 -14.58
N LEU A 341 -1.29 3.55 -13.69
CA LEU A 341 -0.84 3.05 -12.39
C LEU A 341 -2.03 2.76 -11.46
N GLY A 342 -3.05 3.64 -11.44
CA GLY A 342 -4.28 3.39 -10.70
C GLY A 342 -4.97 2.11 -11.14
N LEU A 343 -5.01 1.86 -12.44
CA LEU A 343 -5.56 0.61 -12.98
C LEU A 343 -4.66 -0.59 -12.64
N LEU A 344 -3.33 -0.46 -12.72
CA LEU A 344 -2.41 -1.52 -12.28
C LEU A 344 -2.67 -1.90 -10.82
N TYR A 345 -2.88 -0.92 -9.94
CA TYR A 345 -3.13 -1.19 -8.53
C TYR A 345 -4.47 -1.88 -8.24
N THR A 346 -5.43 -1.89 -9.18
CA THR A 346 -6.63 -2.72 -9.01
C THR A 346 -6.28 -4.21 -8.98
N SER A 347 -5.19 -4.64 -9.63
CA SER A 347 -4.68 -6.01 -9.53
C SER A 347 -4.31 -6.38 -8.08
N ALA A 348 -3.71 -5.43 -7.36
CA ALA A 348 -3.41 -5.61 -5.95
C ALA A 348 -4.69 -5.72 -5.10
N GLY A 349 -5.72 -4.94 -5.43
CA GLY A 349 -7.04 -5.06 -4.80
C GLY A 349 -7.67 -6.43 -5.00
N VAL A 350 -7.65 -6.95 -6.23
CA VAL A 350 -8.19 -8.29 -6.55
C VAL A 350 -7.38 -9.37 -5.83
N GLY A 351 -6.05 -9.31 -5.83
CA GLY A 351 -5.19 -10.23 -5.09
C GLY A 351 -5.48 -10.22 -3.58
N ALA A 352 -5.65 -9.03 -3.00
CA ALA A 352 -5.99 -8.86 -1.59
C ALA A 352 -7.41 -9.36 -1.24
N LEU A 353 -8.35 -9.29 -2.18
CA LEU A 353 -9.72 -9.79 -1.98
C LEU A 353 -9.75 -11.32 -1.83
N PHE A 354 -8.95 -12.02 -2.61
CA PHE A 354 -8.99 -13.48 -2.64
C PHE A 354 -7.92 -14.14 -1.77
N GLY A 355 -6.73 -13.53 -1.60
CA GLY A 355 -5.60 -14.17 -0.92
C GLY A 355 -5.86 -14.57 0.53
N PRO A 356 -6.20 -13.63 1.42
CA PRO A 356 -6.43 -13.95 2.83
C PRO A 356 -7.61 -14.89 3.07
N PRO A 357 -8.81 -14.72 2.43
CA PRO A 357 -9.90 -15.68 2.61
C PRO A 357 -9.57 -17.07 2.11
N PHE A 358 -8.91 -17.18 0.94
CA PHE A 358 -8.48 -18.47 0.41
C PHE A 358 -7.58 -19.22 1.40
N ALA A 359 -6.57 -18.54 1.94
CA ALA A 359 -5.70 -19.13 2.96
C ALA A 359 -6.47 -19.52 4.21
N GLY A 360 -7.38 -18.67 4.66
CA GLY A 360 -8.22 -18.96 5.82
C GLY A 360 -9.07 -20.22 5.64
N PHE A 361 -9.80 -20.33 4.52
CA PHE A 361 -10.59 -21.51 4.19
C PHE A 361 -9.72 -22.76 4.05
N LEU A 362 -8.54 -22.64 3.45
CA LEU A 362 -7.62 -23.76 3.30
C LEU A 362 -7.09 -24.25 4.66
N VAL A 363 -6.79 -23.33 5.57
CA VAL A 363 -6.38 -23.65 6.94
C VAL A 363 -7.53 -24.26 7.74
N ASP A 364 -8.75 -23.78 7.58
CA ASP A 364 -9.94 -24.32 8.23
C ASP A 364 -10.21 -25.77 7.76
N ALA A 365 -10.03 -26.04 6.46
CA ALA A 365 -10.23 -27.37 5.87
C ALA A 365 -9.13 -28.38 6.22
N THR A 366 -7.86 -27.92 6.27
CA THR A 366 -6.69 -28.82 6.43
C THR A 366 -6.10 -28.82 7.84
N ASN A 367 -6.56 -27.91 8.69
CA ASN A 367 -5.98 -27.62 10.00
C ASN A 367 -4.47 -27.33 9.96
N SER A 368 -3.95 -26.88 8.82
CA SER A 368 -2.52 -26.61 8.59
C SER A 368 -2.31 -25.35 7.74
N TYR A 369 -1.28 -24.57 8.07
CA TYR A 369 -0.84 -23.46 7.24
C TYR A 369 0.04 -23.87 6.04
N ARG A 370 0.62 -25.07 6.06
CA ARG A 370 1.54 -25.53 5.00
C ARG A 370 0.95 -25.42 3.59
N PRO A 371 -0.30 -25.88 3.31
CA PRO A 371 -0.88 -25.74 1.98
C PRO A 371 -1.06 -24.26 1.58
N ALA A 372 -1.44 -23.38 2.50
CA ALA A 372 -1.59 -21.96 2.24
C ALA A 372 -0.25 -21.30 1.90
N ILE A 373 0.82 -21.64 2.62
CA ILE A 373 2.18 -21.14 2.36
C ILE A 373 2.70 -21.65 1.00
N LEU A 374 2.46 -22.91 0.67
CA LEU A 374 2.84 -23.48 -0.64
C LEU A 374 2.09 -22.80 -1.78
N THR A 375 0.79 -22.53 -1.61
CA THR A 375 0.02 -21.78 -2.59
C THR A 375 0.60 -20.36 -2.78
N ALA A 376 0.91 -19.67 -1.70
CA ALA A 376 1.54 -18.34 -1.77
C ALA A 376 2.88 -18.37 -2.50
N LEU A 377 3.72 -19.39 -2.21
CA LEU A 377 5.00 -19.61 -2.90
C LEU A 377 4.80 -19.87 -4.39
N SER A 378 3.86 -20.74 -4.75
CA SER A 378 3.57 -21.09 -6.16
C SER A 378 3.07 -19.87 -6.93
N LEU A 379 2.19 -19.06 -6.34
CA LEU A 379 1.67 -17.84 -6.97
C LEU A 379 2.76 -16.75 -7.06
N ALA A 380 3.60 -16.59 -6.05
CA ALA A 380 4.75 -15.68 -6.13
C ALA A 380 5.74 -16.12 -7.22
N ALA A 381 5.99 -17.42 -7.37
CA ALA A 381 6.82 -17.95 -8.46
C ALA A 381 6.18 -17.69 -9.84
N ALA A 382 4.87 -17.92 -9.97
CA ALA A 382 4.12 -17.60 -11.19
C ALA A 382 4.16 -16.09 -11.52
N ALA A 383 4.09 -15.21 -10.51
CA ALA A 383 4.27 -13.78 -10.68
C ALA A 383 5.66 -13.43 -11.24
N GLY A 384 6.71 -14.10 -10.73
CA GLY A 384 8.08 -13.94 -11.26
C GLY A 384 8.20 -14.40 -12.71
N LEU A 385 7.56 -15.51 -13.07
CA LEU A 385 7.54 -16.00 -14.46
C LEU A 385 6.78 -15.05 -15.39
N ALA A 386 5.69 -14.44 -14.93
CA ALA A 386 4.91 -13.48 -15.70
C ALA A 386 5.75 -12.27 -16.16
N ILE A 387 6.65 -11.79 -15.30
CA ILE A 387 7.49 -10.61 -15.61
C ILE A 387 8.88 -10.96 -16.14
N ALA A 388 9.24 -12.24 -16.22
CA ALA A 388 10.57 -12.66 -16.66
C ALA A 388 10.88 -12.23 -18.11
N ARG A 389 9.84 -12.03 -18.93
CA ARG A 389 9.93 -11.66 -20.35
C ARG A 389 9.81 -10.16 -20.60
N LEU A 390 9.54 -9.35 -19.56
CA LEU A 390 9.45 -7.91 -19.74
C LEU A 390 10.74 -7.36 -20.38
N PRO A 391 10.61 -6.53 -21.43
CA PRO A 391 11.77 -6.00 -22.12
C PRO A 391 12.58 -5.12 -21.17
N VAL A 392 13.83 -5.48 -20.99
CA VAL A 392 14.78 -4.65 -20.26
C VAL A 392 15.22 -3.56 -21.23
N CYS A 393 14.54 -2.41 -21.21
CA CYS A 393 15.07 -1.23 -21.88
C CYS A 393 16.47 -0.95 -21.32
N ARG A 394 17.51 -1.18 -22.13
CA ARG A 394 18.79 -0.54 -21.85
C ARG A 394 18.51 0.95 -21.92
N VAL A 395 18.89 1.68 -20.90
CA VAL A 395 19.06 3.14 -20.97
C VAL A 395 20.22 3.36 -21.97
N THR A 396 19.94 3.21 -23.25
CA THR A 396 20.76 3.84 -24.28
C THR A 396 20.39 5.30 -24.18
N SER A 397 21.35 6.10 -23.73
CA SER A 397 21.16 7.53 -23.58
C SER A 397 20.75 8.06 -24.95
N ASP A 398 19.49 8.44 -25.10
CA ASP A 398 19.04 9.23 -26.27
C ASP A 398 19.91 10.49 -26.44
N ALA A 399 20.57 10.93 -25.35
CA ALA A 399 21.62 11.93 -25.36
C ALA A 399 22.88 11.52 -26.18
N GLU A 400 23.29 10.23 -26.15
CA GLU A 400 24.42 9.77 -26.99
C GLU A 400 24.02 9.63 -28.46
N ALA A 401 22.79 9.19 -28.73
CA ALA A 401 22.27 9.13 -30.09
C ALA A 401 22.05 10.53 -30.69
N GLU A 402 21.60 11.49 -29.89
CA GLU A 402 21.42 12.88 -30.33
C GLU A 402 22.77 13.61 -30.51
N VAL A 403 23.79 13.32 -29.69
CA VAL A 403 25.15 13.83 -29.85
C VAL A 403 25.84 13.21 -31.07
N GLU A 404 25.66 11.91 -31.31
CA GLU A 404 26.21 11.21 -32.48
C GLU A 404 25.56 11.70 -33.77
N THR A 405 24.23 11.95 -33.74
CA THR A 405 23.52 12.52 -34.89
C THR A 405 23.95 13.96 -35.20
N ARG A 406 24.18 14.78 -34.17
CA ARG A 406 24.73 16.13 -34.34
C ARG A 406 26.18 16.14 -34.81
N ARG A 407 27.01 15.15 -34.43
CA ARG A 407 28.38 14.99 -34.95
C ARG A 407 28.46 14.51 -36.40
N ARG A 408 27.42 13.85 -36.91
CA ARG A 408 27.37 13.42 -38.35
C ARG A 408 26.82 14.48 -39.28
N VAL A 409 26.22 15.55 -38.76
CA VAL A 409 25.64 16.66 -39.54
C VAL A 409 26.52 17.91 -39.49
N SER A 410 27.57 17.95 -38.68
CA SER A 410 28.63 18.96 -38.66
C SER A 410 29.88 18.47 -39.42
#